data_48a62f52e63b00f4326661a557dc5468
#
_entry.id   48a62f52e63b00f4326661a557dc5468
#
_cell.length_a   1.000
_cell.length_b   1.000
_cell.length_c   1.000
_cell.angle_alpha   90.00
_cell.angle_beta   90.00
_cell.angle_gamma   90.00
#
_symmetry.space_group_name_H-M   'P 1'
#
loop_
_entity.id
_entity.type
_entity.pdbx_description
1 polymer ?
#
loop_
_entity_poly.entity_id
_entity_poly.type
_entity_poly.pdbx_seq_one_letter_code
_entity_poly.pdbx_strand_id
1 'polypeptide(L)'
;MANLVSYCLKYGSISFKDEPLNEIDALIFSRLSYIEFSSFVTNTKFKKISLIKLLNKLLSFKDKSKYFHLKEDIELFSLISKQTRYKYIYLYRNITKFEKDTLTQFGAITLINKQFKAKFIVCSFKGTDGTLIGWKEDFKLALSNINAQNEALIYLKKSLPLLKRTKCYVIGHSKGGNLAIYSASNLTIKEQKKIFKVYAFDSPGFKDAFYETSNFKNIKDLIYFFAPNESIIGRLLIQNYKINIIKSNASLLSQHNLYTWEVNEKTIVNVHSFSKISDKITSFINDRIKCSSSKDLDLFIEKIFTILEKQGDGIHLKNENETLTNLFLTLLKELVFDKESRVLLIKFLKKKL
;
A
#
# COMPACT_ATOMS: atom_id res chain seq x y z
N MET A 1 1.03 19.57 13.54
CA MET A 1 0.52 18.28 14.02
C MET A 1 1.65 17.27 14.03
N ALA A 2 1.63 16.33 14.97
CA ALA A 2 2.63 15.26 14.99
C ALA A 2 2.28 14.23 13.91
N ASN A 3 3.28 13.79 13.16
CA ASN A 3 3.19 12.81 12.08
C ASN A 3 4.38 11.83 12.14
N LEU A 4 4.64 11.07 11.06
CA LEU A 4 5.76 10.11 10.98
C LEU A 4 7.12 10.74 11.32
N VAL A 5 7.37 11.97 10.85
CA VAL A 5 8.63 12.70 11.11
C VAL A 5 8.75 13.03 12.59
N SER A 6 7.67 13.54 13.19
CA SER A 6 7.63 13.85 14.63
C SER A 6 7.86 12.62 15.50
N TYR A 7 7.30 11.46 15.11
CA TYR A 7 7.54 10.19 15.79
C TYR A 7 9.03 9.81 15.73
N CYS A 8 9.65 9.88 14.56
CA CYS A 8 11.07 9.57 14.42
C CYS A 8 11.95 10.48 15.26
N LEU A 9 11.66 11.79 15.35
CA LEU A 9 12.39 12.73 16.19
C LEU A 9 12.30 12.36 17.68
N LYS A 10 11.11 11.95 18.16
CA LYS A 10 10.86 11.66 19.58
C LYS A 10 11.35 10.28 19.99
N TYR A 11 11.10 9.24 19.16
CA TYR A 11 11.30 7.83 19.52
C TYR A 11 12.43 7.14 18.76
N GLY A 12 13.05 7.79 17.80
CA GLY A 12 14.10 7.20 16.95
C GLY A 12 15.36 6.78 17.69
N SER A 13 15.62 7.30 18.90
CA SER A 13 16.73 6.88 19.77
C SER A 13 16.43 5.58 20.55
N ILE A 14 15.15 5.17 20.68
CA ILE A 14 14.73 4.02 21.46
C ILE A 14 14.79 2.76 20.61
N SER A 15 15.55 1.76 21.02
CA SER A 15 15.77 0.55 20.23
C SER A 15 14.53 -0.35 20.20
N PHE A 16 14.45 -1.26 19.20
CA PHE A 16 13.37 -2.28 19.14
C PHE A 16 13.44 -3.31 20.27
N LYS A 17 14.53 -3.38 21.02
CA LYS A 17 14.65 -4.22 22.21
C LYS A 17 13.89 -3.62 23.38
N ASP A 18 13.99 -2.29 23.53
CA ASP A 18 13.40 -1.55 24.64
C ASP A 18 11.93 -1.23 24.35
N GLU A 19 11.61 -0.95 23.10
CA GLU A 19 10.25 -0.65 22.62
C GLU A 19 9.96 -1.47 21.35
N PRO A 20 9.11 -2.50 21.40
CA PRO A 20 8.79 -3.34 20.25
C PRO A 20 8.21 -2.55 19.07
N LEU A 21 8.25 -3.15 17.87
CA LEU A 21 7.65 -2.60 16.66
C LEU A 21 6.16 -2.31 16.88
N ASN A 22 5.76 -1.07 16.61
CA ASN A 22 4.39 -0.58 16.70
C ASN A 22 3.81 -0.23 15.32
N GLU A 23 2.58 0.28 15.29
CA GLU A 23 1.88 0.62 14.05
C GLU A 23 2.52 1.76 13.26
N ILE A 24 3.20 2.72 13.94
CA ILE A 24 3.89 3.81 13.26
C ILE A 24 5.18 3.31 12.60
N ASP A 25 5.91 2.40 13.25
CA ASP A 25 7.03 1.71 12.59
C ASP A 25 6.57 0.93 11.35
N ALA A 26 5.41 0.26 11.46
CA ALA A 26 4.83 -0.46 10.32
C ALA A 26 4.47 0.51 9.18
N LEU A 27 3.93 1.69 9.51
CA LEU A 27 3.63 2.75 8.55
C LEU A 27 4.92 3.25 7.86
N ILE A 28 5.99 3.46 8.62
CA ILE A 28 7.31 3.83 8.10
C ILE A 28 7.87 2.73 7.18
N PHE A 29 7.76 1.47 7.57
CA PHE A 29 8.22 0.35 6.75
C PHE A 29 7.37 0.18 5.48
N SER A 30 6.08 0.56 5.51
CA SER A 30 5.28 0.60 4.28
C SER A 30 5.79 1.68 3.31
N ARG A 31 6.14 2.88 3.81
CA ARG A 31 6.76 3.93 2.98
C ARG A 31 8.12 3.50 2.42
N LEU A 32 8.91 2.77 3.20
CA LEU A 32 10.22 2.29 2.76
C LEU A 32 10.12 1.38 1.52
N SER A 33 9.00 0.67 1.32
CA SER A 33 8.81 -0.18 0.14
C SER A 33 8.70 0.60 -1.18
N TYR A 34 8.45 1.92 -1.12
CA TYR A 34 8.40 2.79 -2.30
C TYR A 34 9.77 3.27 -2.75
N ILE A 35 10.82 3.10 -1.95
CA ILE A 35 12.18 3.48 -2.32
C ILE A 35 12.71 2.54 -3.38
N GLU A 36 13.36 3.09 -4.41
CA GLU A 36 13.98 2.30 -5.47
C GLU A 36 15.36 1.76 -5.04
N PHE A 37 15.38 0.48 -4.68
CA PHE A 37 16.58 -0.22 -4.23
C PHE A 37 17.23 -1.11 -5.30
N SER A 38 16.62 -1.29 -6.46
CA SER A 38 17.02 -2.31 -7.46
C SER A 38 18.46 -2.15 -7.93
N SER A 39 18.94 -0.92 -8.03
CA SER A 39 20.34 -0.64 -8.42
C SER A 39 21.38 -1.08 -7.39
N PHE A 40 20.97 -1.38 -6.15
CA PHE A 40 21.89 -1.67 -5.03
C PHE A 40 21.72 -3.07 -4.45
N VAL A 41 20.56 -3.66 -4.65
CA VAL A 41 20.21 -4.96 -4.12
C VAL A 41 19.67 -5.81 -5.26
N THR A 42 20.54 -6.57 -5.89
CA THR A 42 20.12 -7.62 -6.80
C THR A 42 19.50 -8.77 -6.00
N ASN A 43 18.57 -9.49 -6.61
CA ASN A 43 17.90 -10.68 -6.05
C ASN A 43 18.87 -11.84 -5.70
N THR A 44 20.17 -11.60 -5.77
CA THR A 44 21.19 -12.60 -5.48
C THR A 44 21.17 -12.93 -3.99
N LYS A 45 20.91 -14.19 -3.75
CA LYS A 45 20.89 -14.89 -2.48
C LYS A 45 21.95 -14.36 -1.49
N PHE A 46 21.49 -13.95 -0.27
CA PHE A 46 22.30 -13.84 0.96
C PHE A 46 23.02 -12.52 1.30
N LYS A 47 23.01 -11.49 0.48
CA LYS A 47 23.66 -10.23 0.87
C LYS A 47 22.70 -9.34 1.65
N LYS A 48 22.80 -9.32 2.98
CA LYS A 48 22.05 -8.42 3.86
C LYS A 48 22.78 -7.09 3.92
N ILE A 49 22.12 -6.00 3.49
CA ILE A 49 22.71 -4.67 3.50
C ILE A 49 22.10 -3.86 4.64
N SER A 50 22.93 -3.20 5.45
CA SER A 50 22.44 -2.30 6.50
C SER A 50 21.55 -1.21 5.91
N LEU A 51 20.34 -1.05 6.44
CA LEU A 51 19.40 -0.03 5.99
C LEU A 51 20.01 1.37 6.09
N ILE A 52 20.65 1.69 7.23
CA ILE A 52 21.29 2.99 7.43
C ILE A 52 22.37 3.27 6.39
N LYS A 53 23.25 2.28 6.10
CA LYS A 53 24.30 2.45 5.06
C LYS A 53 23.67 2.71 3.68
N LEU A 54 22.60 2.00 3.36
CA LEU A 54 21.91 2.13 2.09
C LEU A 54 21.21 3.48 1.96
N LEU A 55 20.48 3.92 2.99
CA LEU A 55 19.84 5.23 3.02
C LEU A 55 20.87 6.36 2.90
N ASN A 56 21.98 6.32 3.64
CA ASN A 56 23.04 7.33 3.54
C ASN A 56 23.60 7.39 2.12
N LYS A 57 23.77 6.25 1.45
CA LYS A 57 24.21 6.20 0.06
C LYS A 57 23.19 6.85 -0.88
N LEU A 58 21.90 6.52 -0.73
CA LEU A 58 20.83 7.10 -1.56
C LEU A 58 20.72 8.62 -1.36
N LEU A 59 20.82 9.07 -0.11
CA LEU A 59 20.76 10.49 0.27
C LEU A 59 21.99 11.30 -0.20
N SER A 60 23.12 10.65 -0.49
CA SER A 60 24.32 11.31 -1.01
C SER A 60 24.26 11.65 -2.50
N PHE A 61 23.34 11.05 -3.25
CA PHE A 61 23.18 11.37 -4.67
C PHE A 61 22.61 12.78 -4.88
N LYS A 62 23.12 13.47 -5.92
CA LYS A 62 22.67 14.82 -6.28
C LYS A 62 21.18 14.83 -6.65
N ASP A 63 20.77 13.90 -7.52
CA ASP A 63 19.37 13.72 -7.91
C ASP A 63 18.73 12.60 -7.06
N LYS A 64 17.97 12.99 -6.06
CA LYS A 64 17.28 12.08 -5.13
C LYS A 64 15.93 11.61 -5.67
N SER A 65 15.35 12.32 -6.65
CA SER A 65 14.03 12.00 -7.22
C SER A 65 13.97 10.64 -7.91
N LYS A 66 15.14 10.10 -8.31
CA LYS A 66 15.27 8.74 -8.85
C LYS A 66 14.99 7.63 -7.83
N TYR A 67 15.08 7.93 -6.54
CA TYR A 67 15.00 6.94 -5.46
C TYR A 67 13.85 7.18 -4.50
N PHE A 68 13.43 8.43 -4.35
CA PHE A 68 12.40 8.85 -3.42
C PHE A 68 11.23 9.46 -4.17
N HIS A 69 10.02 8.96 -3.92
CA HIS A 69 8.82 9.40 -4.63
C HIS A 69 8.30 10.75 -4.12
N LEU A 70 8.41 11.00 -2.80
CA LEU A 70 7.94 12.23 -2.17
C LEU A 70 9.10 13.00 -1.54
N LYS A 71 8.95 14.31 -1.43
CA LYS A 71 9.93 15.15 -0.71
C LYS A 71 10.02 14.78 0.77
N GLU A 72 8.89 14.43 1.37
CA GLU A 72 8.78 13.97 2.75
C GLU A 72 9.54 12.67 3.00
N ASP A 73 9.67 11.80 1.99
CA ASP A 73 10.51 10.60 2.08
C ASP A 73 11.97 10.97 2.35
N ILE A 74 12.47 12.01 1.69
CA ILE A 74 13.87 12.45 1.87
C ILE A 74 14.10 12.92 3.31
N GLU A 75 13.17 13.67 3.87
CA GLU A 75 13.24 14.15 5.27
C GLU A 75 13.17 12.97 6.24
N LEU A 76 12.14 12.13 6.12
CA LEU A 76 11.92 10.97 6.98
C LEU A 76 13.12 10.03 6.98
N PHE A 77 13.61 9.63 5.80
CA PHE A 77 14.69 8.68 5.70
C PHE A 77 16.07 9.25 6.00
N SER A 78 16.23 10.59 5.89
CA SER A 78 17.40 11.28 6.44
C SER A 78 17.44 11.19 7.96
N LEU A 79 16.31 11.35 8.64
CA LEU A 79 16.22 11.14 10.09
C LEU A 79 16.50 9.69 10.46
N ILE A 80 15.81 8.73 9.83
CA ILE A 80 15.97 7.29 10.08
C ILE A 80 17.43 6.85 9.93
N SER A 81 18.15 7.39 8.95
CA SER A 81 19.56 7.04 8.72
C SER A 81 20.49 7.39 9.90
N LYS A 82 20.06 8.24 10.81
CA LYS A 82 20.80 8.71 11.99
C LYS A 82 20.31 8.12 13.31
N GLN A 83 19.19 7.36 13.29
CA GLN A 83 18.51 6.92 14.50
C GLN A 83 18.95 5.53 14.96
N THR A 84 19.13 5.37 16.27
CA THR A 84 19.52 4.09 16.90
C THR A 84 18.48 3.00 16.70
N ARG A 85 17.19 3.35 16.66
CA ARG A 85 16.08 2.43 16.45
C ARG A 85 16.28 1.55 15.22
N TYR A 86 16.78 2.10 14.13
CA TYR A 86 16.93 1.40 12.85
C TYR A 86 18.33 0.82 12.60
N LYS A 87 19.26 0.96 13.58
CA LYS A 87 20.67 0.53 13.45
C LYS A 87 20.84 -0.93 13.07
N TYR A 88 19.97 -1.82 13.56
CA TYR A 88 20.06 -3.26 13.35
C TYR A 88 19.10 -3.76 12.25
N ILE A 89 18.50 -2.85 11.46
CA ILE A 89 17.67 -3.19 10.32
C ILE A 89 18.55 -3.41 9.09
N TYR A 90 18.30 -4.50 8.40
CA TYR A 90 18.99 -4.89 7.16
C TYR A 90 17.97 -5.18 6.07
N LEU A 91 18.18 -4.65 4.88
CA LEU A 91 17.48 -5.08 3.67
C LEU A 91 18.00 -6.45 3.26
N TYR A 92 17.09 -7.41 3.14
CA TYR A 92 17.39 -8.81 2.84
C TYR A 92 16.98 -9.22 1.43
N ARG A 93 15.82 -8.75 1.00
CA ARG A 93 15.28 -8.98 -0.34
C ARG A 93 14.65 -7.70 -0.85
N ASN A 94 14.75 -7.51 -2.15
CA ASN A 94 14.04 -6.48 -2.90
C ASN A 94 13.63 -7.05 -4.24
N ILE A 95 12.44 -6.74 -4.69
CA ILE A 95 11.96 -7.06 -6.03
C ILE A 95 11.12 -5.90 -6.56
N THR A 96 11.34 -5.55 -7.81
CA THR A 96 10.48 -4.69 -8.61
C THR A 96 10.21 -5.40 -9.92
N LYS A 97 8.94 -5.56 -10.26
CA LYS A 97 8.46 -6.17 -11.50
C LYS A 97 7.54 -5.20 -12.21
N PHE A 98 7.74 -5.06 -13.50
CA PHE A 98 6.88 -4.29 -14.37
C PHE A 98 6.72 -5.03 -15.69
N GLU A 99 5.56 -5.56 -15.97
CA GLU A 99 5.25 -6.36 -17.15
C GLU A 99 3.98 -5.81 -17.82
N LYS A 100 4.14 -5.24 -19.02
CA LYS A 100 3.03 -4.65 -19.79
C LYS A 100 2.02 -5.69 -20.25
N ASP A 101 2.49 -6.82 -20.76
CA ASP A 101 1.66 -7.85 -21.37
C ASP A 101 0.71 -8.50 -20.36
N THR A 102 1.16 -8.64 -19.13
CA THR A 102 0.38 -9.22 -18.02
C THR A 102 -0.26 -8.17 -17.13
N LEU A 103 -0.12 -6.88 -17.44
CA LEU A 103 -0.56 -5.75 -16.62
C LEU A 103 -0.10 -5.91 -15.18
N THR A 104 1.18 -6.23 -14.95
CA THR A 104 1.72 -6.48 -13.61
C THR A 104 2.66 -5.36 -13.18
N GLN A 105 2.29 -4.65 -12.12
CA GLN A 105 3.17 -3.76 -11.39
C GLN A 105 3.29 -4.27 -9.95
N PHE A 106 4.44 -4.84 -9.61
CA PHE A 106 4.70 -5.45 -8.31
C PHE A 106 6.02 -4.98 -7.71
N GLY A 107 6.00 -4.62 -6.44
CA GLY A 107 7.20 -4.28 -5.68
C GLY A 107 7.10 -4.80 -4.25
N ALA A 108 8.22 -5.29 -3.72
CA ALA A 108 8.27 -5.74 -2.34
C ALA A 108 9.70 -5.71 -1.77
N ILE A 109 9.80 -5.44 -0.48
CA ILE A 109 11.05 -5.53 0.27
C ILE A 109 10.91 -6.45 1.47
N THR A 110 11.98 -7.10 1.86
CA THR A 110 12.08 -7.83 3.13
C THR A 110 13.18 -7.22 3.99
N LEU A 111 12.81 -6.79 5.17
CA LEU A 111 13.70 -6.25 6.19
C LEU A 111 13.88 -7.25 7.32
N ILE A 112 15.07 -7.30 7.90
CA ILE A 112 15.37 -8.14 9.05
C ILE A 112 15.95 -7.28 10.16
N ASN A 113 15.35 -7.33 11.35
CA ASN A 113 16.01 -6.81 12.55
C ASN A 113 16.90 -7.89 13.16
N LYS A 114 18.21 -7.61 13.27
CA LYS A 114 19.18 -8.53 13.87
C LYS A 114 19.50 -8.24 15.33
N GLN A 115 18.82 -7.26 15.95
CA GLN A 115 19.08 -6.91 17.33
C GLN A 115 18.82 -8.11 18.26
N PHE A 116 19.75 -8.38 19.15
CA PHE A 116 19.62 -9.48 20.12
C PHE A 116 18.36 -9.28 20.98
N LYS A 117 17.60 -10.35 21.22
CA LYS A 117 16.30 -10.38 21.92
C LYS A 117 15.14 -9.61 21.24
N ALA A 118 15.37 -8.99 20.06
CA ALA A 118 14.33 -8.26 19.34
C ALA A 118 14.28 -8.62 17.85
N LYS A 119 14.57 -9.88 17.50
CA LYS A 119 14.59 -10.36 16.11
C LYS A 119 13.18 -10.40 15.51
N PHE A 120 13.03 -9.79 14.35
CA PHE A 120 11.81 -9.88 13.53
C PHE A 120 12.13 -9.76 12.03
N ILE A 121 11.16 -10.14 11.21
CA ILE A 121 11.16 -9.93 9.76
C ILE A 121 9.96 -9.06 9.40
N VAL A 122 10.16 -8.15 8.46
CA VAL A 122 9.10 -7.36 7.82
C VAL A 122 9.11 -7.67 6.34
N CYS A 123 7.98 -8.13 5.80
CA CYS A 123 7.70 -8.17 4.38
C CYS A 123 6.79 -7.00 4.05
N SER A 124 7.28 -6.01 3.32
CA SER A 124 6.51 -4.83 2.95
C SER A 124 6.27 -4.79 1.46
N PHE A 125 4.99 -4.69 1.07
CA PHE A 125 4.55 -4.62 -0.31
C PHE A 125 4.32 -3.16 -0.72
N LYS A 126 4.88 -2.80 -1.88
CA LYS A 126 4.70 -1.49 -2.50
C LYS A 126 3.27 -1.38 -3.04
N GLY A 127 2.67 -0.21 -2.87
CA GLY A 127 1.45 0.16 -3.56
C GLY A 127 1.72 0.56 -5.01
N THR A 128 0.77 1.24 -5.63
CA THR A 128 0.89 1.71 -7.01
C THR A 128 1.93 2.81 -7.09
N ASP A 129 2.73 2.77 -8.15
CA ASP A 129 3.87 3.69 -8.35
C ASP A 129 3.51 4.94 -9.20
N GLY A 130 2.22 5.19 -9.42
CA GLY A 130 1.74 6.29 -10.25
C GLY A 130 1.76 6.01 -11.76
N THR A 131 2.15 4.81 -12.19
CA THR A 131 2.07 4.43 -13.61
C THR A 131 0.64 4.09 -14.04
N LEU A 132 0.29 4.35 -15.30
CA LEU A 132 -1.02 3.98 -15.87
C LEU A 132 -1.29 2.48 -15.75
N ILE A 133 -0.27 1.65 -15.94
CA ILE A 133 -0.37 0.18 -15.82
C ILE A 133 -0.71 -0.21 -14.37
N GLY A 134 -0.04 0.40 -13.39
CA GLY A 134 -0.33 0.17 -11.98
C GLY A 134 -1.77 0.54 -11.63
N TRP A 135 -2.25 1.69 -12.10
CA TRP A 135 -3.63 2.13 -11.91
C TRP A 135 -4.65 1.22 -12.59
N LYS A 136 -4.37 0.79 -13.84
CA LYS A 136 -5.23 -0.16 -14.56
C LYS A 136 -5.34 -1.49 -13.83
N GLU A 137 -4.23 -2.00 -13.30
CA GLU A 137 -4.20 -3.20 -12.45
C GLU A 137 -5.06 -3.02 -11.19
N ASP A 138 -4.97 -1.86 -10.52
CA ASP A 138 -5.76 -1.56 -9.33
C ASP A 138 -7.28 -1.55 -9.60
N PHE A 139 -7.70 -0.94 -10.71
CA PHE A 139 -9.10 -0.98 -11.12
C PHE A 139 -9.58 -2.40 -11.40
N LYS A 140 -8.70 -3.27 -11.93
CA LYS A 140 -9.03 -4.68 -12.17
C LYS A 140 -9.22 -5.51 -10.91
N LEU A 141 -8.79 -5.04 -9.73
CA LEU A 141 -9.15 -5.66 -8.44
C LEU A 141 -10.67 -5.77 -8.24
N ALA A 142 -11.46 -4.84 -8.82
CA ALA A 142 -12.91 -4.94 -8.81
C ALA A 142 -13.46 -6.09 -9.67
N LEU A 143 -12.68 -6.59 -10.63
CA LEU A 143 -13.09 -7.64 -11.54
C LEU A 143 -12.64 -9.04 -11.08
N SER A 144 -11.37 -9.17 -10.72
CA SER A 144 -10.74 -10.47 -10.41
C SER A 144 -9.50 -10.30 -9.57
N ASN A 145 -8.88 -11.41 -9.22
CA ASN A 145 -7.53 -11.41 -8.70
C ASN A 145 -6.56 -10.89 -9.76
N ILE A 146 -5.59 -10.10 -9.32
CA ILE A 146 -4.54 -9.53 -10.18
C ILE A 146 -3.23 -10.34 -10.06
N ASN A 147 -2.38 -10.23 -11.08
CA ASN A 147 -1.11 -10.96 -11.08
C ASN A 147 -0.19 -10.57 -9.92
N ALA A 148 -0.20 -9.29 -9.52
CA ALA A 148 0.56 -8.82 -8.37
C ALA A 148 0.21 -9.57 -7.07
N GLN A 149 -1.03 -10.05 -6.89
CA GLN A 149 -1.42 -10.86 -5.72
C GLN A 149 -0.71 -12.22 -5.70
N ASN A 150 -0.59 -12.88 -6.85
CA ASN A 150 0.16 -14.14 -6.96
C ASN A 150 1.65 -13.92 -6.72
N GLU A 151 2.23 -12.86 -7.27
CA GLU A 151 3.62 -12.48 -7.02
C GLU A 151 3.87 -12.20 -5.52
N ALA A 152 2.93 -11.53 -4.86
CA ALA A 152 3.00 -11.27 -3.43
C ALA A 152 3.01 -12.57 -2.60
N LEU A 153 2.16 -13.53 -2.95
CA LEU A 153 2.14 -14.85 -2.30
C LEU A 153 3.48 -15.60 -2.47
N ILE A 154 4.00 -15.63 -3.70
CA ILE A 154 5.29 -16.28 -4.00
C ILE A 154 6.42 -15.60 -3.23
N TYR A 155 6.43 -14.26 -3.21
CA TYR A 155 7.43 -13.49 -2.51
C TYR A 155 7.38 -13.71 -0.99
N LEU A 156 6.17 -13.68 -0.40
CA LEU A 156 5.98 -13.89 1.03
C LEU A 156 6.45 -15.27 1.45
N LYS A 157 6.08 -16.34 0.72
CA LYS A 157 6.54 -17.72 0.98
C LYS A 157 8.07 -17.80 1.05
N LYS A 158 8.76 -17.15 0.10
CA LYS A 158 10.24 -17.12 0.07
C LYS A 158 10.87 -16.28 1.18
N SER A 159 10.10 -15.40 1.81
CA SER A 159 10.56 -14.44 2.83
C SER A 159 10.21 -14.85 4.26
N LEU A 160 9.39 -15.90 4.43
CA LEU A 160 9.00 -16.37 5.76
C LEU A 160 10.21 -16.80 6.61
N PRO A 161 10.18 -16.55 7.93
CA PRO A 161 11.24 -16.98 8.82
C PRO A 161 11.35 -18.51 8.89
N LEU A 162 12.59 -19.01 8.95
CA LEU A 162 12.84 -20.43 9.16
C LEU A 162 12.41 -20.84 10.59
N LEU A 163 12.75 -19.99 11.58
CA LEU A 163 12.45 -20.23 12.98
C LEU A 163 11.09 -19.68 13.38
N LYS A 164 10.22 -20.47 13.99
CA LYS A 164 8.89 -20.08 14.45
C LYS A 164 8.90 -18.93 15.49
N ARG A 165 9.99 -18.77 16.25
CA ARG A 165 10.14 -17.71 17.26
C ARG A 165 10.41 -16.33 16.68
N THR A 166 10.71 -16.21 15.39
CA THR A 166 10.95 -14.91 14.75
C THR A 166 9.61 -14.33 14.31
N LYS A 167 9.21 -13.20 14.88
CA LYS A 167 7.98 -12.48 14.50
C LYS A 167 8.06 -12.04 13.04
N CYS A 168 7.06 -12.39 12.23
CA CYS A 168 6.92 -11.96 10.85
C CYS A 168 5.78 -10.96 10.74
N TYR A 169 6.11 -9.74 10.32
CA TYR A 169 5.14 -8.70 10.01
C TYR A 169 4.97 -8.62 8.50
N VAL A 170 3.73 -8.58 8.03
CA VAL A 170 3.37 -8.40 6.62
C VAL A 170 2.69 -7.05 6.51
N ILE A 171 3.20 -6.16 5.64
CA ILE A 171 2.84 -4.75 5.68
C ILE A 171 2.59 -4.25 4.26
N GLY A 172 1.66 -3.30 4.11
CA GLY A 172 1.50 -2.58 2.86
C GLY A 172 0.55 -1.39 2.97
N HIS A 173 0.71 -0.45 2.06
CA HIS A 173 -0.15 0.72 1.89
C HIS A 173 -0.80 0.66 0.51
N SER A 174 -2.03 1.15 0.38
CA SER A 174 -2.77 1.17 -0.88
C SER A 174 -2.90 -0.25 -1.46
N LYS A 175 -2.65 -0.48 -2.74
CA LYS A 175 -2.54 -1.82 -3.34
C LYS A 175 -1.66 -2.77 -2.51
N GLY A 176 -0.53 -2.26 -1.99
CA GLY A 176 0.37 -3.06 -1.14
C GLY A 176 -0.30 -3.65 0.10
N GLY A 177 -1.28 -2.96 0.70
CA GLY A 177 -2.06 -3.48 1.81
C GLY A 177 -3.00 -4.62 1.39
N ASN A 178 -3.61 -4.54 0.22
CA ASN A 178 -4.37 -5.64 -0.39
C ASN A 178 -3.46 -6.85 -0.64
N LEU A 179 -2.27 -6.63 -1.22
CA LEU A 179 -1.27 -7.68 -1.44
C LEU A 179 -0.83 -8.34 -0.13
N ALA A 180 -0.68 -7.57 0.95
CA ALA A 180 -0.31 -8.06 2.27
C ALA A 180 -1.38 -8.99 2.84
N ILE A 181 -2.65 -8.58 2.81
CA ILE A 181 -3.77 -9.39 3.27
C ILE A 181 -3.93 -10.64 2.38
N TYR A 182 -3.94 -10.46 1.05
CA TYR A 182 -4.10 -11.57 0.10
C TYR A 182 -3.02 -12.65 0.29
N SER A 183 -1.76 -12.23 0.30
CA SER A 183 -0.64 -13.18 0.40
C SER A 183 -0.63 -13.91 1.75
N ALA A 184 -0.90 -13.22 2.86
CA ALA A 184 -0.98 -13.84 4.17
C ALA A 184 -2.16 -14.83 4.27
N SER A 185 -3.33 -14.48 3.69
CA SER A 185 -4.50 -15.35 3.65
C SER A 185 -4.26 -16.63 2.85
N ASN A 186 -3.52 -16.54 1.74
CA ASN A 186 -3.31 -17.69 0.83
C ASN A 186 -2.07 -18.55 1.17
N LEU A 187 -1.45 -18.31 2.32
CA LEU A 187 -0.46 -19.24 2.90
C LEU A 187 -1.12 -20.52 3.39
N THR A 188 -0.36 -21.61 3.45
CA THR A 188 -0.80 -22.81 4.15
C THR A 188 -0.95 -22.52 5.65
N ILE A 189 -1.80 -23.29 6.36
CA ILE A 189 -2.01 -23.16 7.81
C ILE A 189 -0.67 -23.19 8.60
N LYS A 190 0.28 -24.03 8.16
CA LYS A 190 1.62 -24.13 8.77
C LYS A 190 2.43 -22.84 8.57
N GLU A 191 2.30 -22.20 7.41
CA GLU A 191 2.97 -20.94 7.09
C GLU A 191 2.30 -19.76 7.78
N GLN A 192 0.95 -19.72 7.85
CA GLN A 192 0.18 -18.69 8.55
C GLN A 192 0.58 -18.59 10.02
N LYS A 193 0.87 -19.70 10.70
CA LYS A 193 1.37 -19.73 12.10
C LYS A 193 2.70 -18.99 12.30
N LYS A 194 3.40 -18.60 11.23
CA LYS A 194 4.62 -17.77 11.31
C LYS A 194 4.33 -16.28 11.26
N ILE A 195 3.12 -15.90 10.82
CA ILE A 195 2.70 -14.49 10.75
C ILE A 195 2.39 -14.02 12.17
N PHE A 196 2.94 -12.87 12.52
CA PHE A 196 2.67 -12.24 13.81
C PHE A 196 1.57 -11.19 13.69
N LYS A 197 1.65 -10.32 12.67
CA LYS A 197 0.65 -9.29 12.36
C LYS A 197 0.68 -8.96 10.87
N VAL A 198 -0.48 -8.57 10.34
CA VAL A 198 -0.65 -7.99 9.02
C VAL A 198 -1.10 -6.54 9.19
N TYR A 199 -0.30 -5.59 8.71
CA TYR A 199 -0.66 -4.17 8.71
C TYR A 199 -1.04 -3.74 7.31
N ALA A 200 -2.27 -3.26 7.14
CA ALA A 200 -2.77 -2.73 5.88
C ALA A 200 -3.23 -1.28 6.08
N PHE A 201 -2.66 -0.37 5.32
CA PHE A 201 -2.90 1.06 5.43
C PHE A 201 -3.63 1.56 4.19
N ASP A 202 -4.84 2.05 4.37
CA ASP A 202 -5.73 2.65 3.36
C ASP A 202 -5.77 1.85 2.05
N SER A 203 -6.08 0.56 2.15
CA SER A 203 -6.03 -0.38 1.05
C SER A 203 -7.42 -0.84 0.60
N PRO A 204 -7.65 -1.09 -0.71
CA PRO A 204 -8.90 -1.65 -1.17
C PRO A 204 -9.13 -3.05 -0.57
N GLY A 205 -10.40 -3.40 -0.35
CA GLY A 205 -10.82 -4.71 0.13
C GLY A 205 -10.84 -5.79 -0.94
N PHE A 206 -11.73 -6.76 -0.76
CA PHE A 206 -11.90 -7.90 -1.65
C PHE A 206 -13.37 -8.14 -1.98
N LYS A 207 -13.66 -9.06 -2.90
CA LYS A 207 -15.02 -9.57 -3.12
C LYS A 207 -15.45 -10.49 -1.97
N ASP A 208 -16.76 -10.62 -1.77
CA ASP A 208 -17.36 -11.42 -0.67
C ASP A 208 -16.77 -12.83 -0.57
N ALA A 209 -16.61 -13.52 -1.70
CA ALA A 209 -16.10 -14.89 -1.75
C ALA A 209 -14.71 -15.06 -1.11
N PHE A 210 -13.88 -14.02 -1.09
CA PHE A 210 -12.58 -14.07 -0.43
C PHE A 210 -12.70 -14.26 1.08
N TYR A 211 -13.67 -13.62 1.71
CA TYR A 211 -13.89 -13.63 3.14
C TYR A 211 -14.51 -14.92 3.66
N GLU A 212 -15.14 -15.70 2.79
CA GLU A 212 -15.70 -17.00 3.14
C GLU A 212 -14.66 -18.13 3.23
N THR A 213 -13.46 -17.90 2.71
CA THR A 213 -12.39 -18.89 2.74
C THR A 213 -11.92 -19.18 4.17
N SER A 214 -11.68 -20.47 4.47
CA SER A 214 -11.09 -20.88 5.76
C SER A 214 -9.72 -20.23 6.00
N ASN A 215 -8.95 -20.05 4.94
CA ASN A 215 -7.62 -19.45 4.99
C ASN A 215 -7.64 -17.99 5.47
N PHE A 216 -8.61 -17.19 4.98
CA PHE A 216 -8.80 -15.83 5.49
C PHE A 216 -9.25 -15.84 6.97
N LYS A 217 -10.24 -16.69 7.30
CA LYS A 217 -10.78 -16.79 8.68
C LYS A 217 -9.68 -17.10 9.71
N ASN A 218 -8.65 -17.86 9.32
CA ASN A 218 -7.52 -18.18 10.20
C ASN A 218 -6.61 -16.98 10.53
N ILE A 219 -6.54 -15.95 9.68
CA ILE A 219 -5.66 -14.81 9.90
C ILE A 219 -6.40 -13.51 10.19
N LYS A 220 -7.72 -13.51 10.16
CA LYS A 220 -8.57 -12.32 10.33
C LYS A 220 -8.16 -11.49 11.54
N ASP A 221 -7.93 -12.13 12.67
CA ASP A 221 -7.59 -11.46 13.93
C ASP A 221 -6.14 -10.94 13.98
N LEU A 222 -5.32 -11.31 13.00
CA LEU A 222 -3.96 -10.79 12.83
C LEU A 222 -3.92 -9.52 11.97
N ILE A 223 -5.05 -9.13 11.34
CA ILE A 223 -5.14 -7.99 10.45
C ILE A 223 -5.41 -6.71 11.25
N TYR A 224 -4.49 -5.77 11.13
CA TYR A 224 -4.58 -4.40 11.65
C TYR A 224 -4.75 -3.46 10.47
N PHE A 225 -5.99 -3.08 10.22
CA PHE A 225 -6.34 -2.22 9.10
C PHE A 225 -6.60 -0.78 9.57
N PHE A 226 -6.03 0.19 8.87
CA PHE A 226 -6.16 1.61 9.16
C PHE A 226 -6.62 2.35 7.91
N ALA A 227 -7.64 3.20 8.05
CA ALA A 227 -8.12 4.06 6.98
C ALA A 227 -8.47 5.45 7.53
N PRO A 228 -8.10 6.54 6.85
CA PRO A 228 -8.46 7.87 7.30
C PRO A 228 -9.97 8.08 7.23
N ASN A 229 -10.48 9.02 8.02
CA ASN A 229 -11.92 9.23 8.16
C ASN A 229 -12.62 9.71 6.88
N GLU A 230 -11.91 10.24 5.92
CA GLU A 230 -12.43 10.56 4.57
C GLU A 230 -11.89 9.63 3.49
N SER A 231 -11.39 8.45 3.87
CA SER A 231 -10.86 7.48 2.92
C SER A 231 -11.87 7.15 1.83
N ILE A 232 -11.36 7.09 0.59
CA ILE A 232 -12.06 6.53 -0.56
C ILE A 232 -11.41 5.19 -0.92
N ILE A 233 -10.10 5.15 -1.06
CA ILE A 233 -9.36 3.96 -1.50
C ILE A 233 -9.50 2.80 -0.50
N GLY A 234 -9.29 3.05 0.79
CA GLY A 234 -9.40 2.05 1.85
C GLY A 234 -10.82 1.55 2.09
N ARG A 235 -11.81 2.09 1.37
CA ARG A 235 -13.22 1.71 1.45
C ARG A 235 -13.79 1.16 0.15
N LEU A 236 -12.95 1.02 -0.87
CA LEU A 236 -13.33 0.34 -2.10
C LEU A 236 -13.44 -1.17 -1.85
N LEU A 237 -14.43 -1.79 -2.47
CA LEU A 237 -14.79 -3.19 -2.25
C LEU A 237 -15.22 -3.45 -0.80
N ILE A 238 -15.14 -4.70 -0.35
CA ILE A 238 -15.62 -5.12 0.97
C ILE A 238 -14.43 -5.27 1.92
N GLN A 239 -14.59 -4.81 3.16
CA GLN A 239 -13.67 -5.05 4.27
C GLN A 239 -14.41 -5.83 5.37
N ASN A 240 -14.04 -7.10 5.58
CA ASN A 240 -14.64 -7.95 6.62
C ASN A 240 -13.63 -8.21 7.77
N TYR A 241 -13.02 -7.12 8.24
CA TYR A 241 -12.13 -7.08 9.40
C TYR A 241 -12.32 -5.77 10.15
N LYS A 242 -11.76 -5.67 11.36
CA LYS A 242 -11.84 -4.43 12.15
C LYS A 242 -11.09 -3.31 11.45
N ILE A 243 -11.76 -2.19 11.25
CA ILE A 243 -11.18 -0.96 10.70
C ILE A 243 -10.86 -0.01 11.84
N ASN A 244 -9.60 0.42 11.93
CA ASN A 244 -9.20 1.55 12.76
C ASN A 244 -9.34 2.81 11.92
N ILE A 245 -10.36 3.62 12.21
CA ILE A 245 -10.59 4.88 11.49
C ILE A 245 -9.69 5.92 12.12
N ILE A 246 -8.85 6.56 11.29
CA ILE A 246 -7.80 7.46 11.80
C ILE A 246 -8.00 8.90 11.34
N LYS A 247 -7.39 9.82 12.09
CA LYS A 247 -7.39 11.23 11.79
C LYS A 247 -6.29 11.59 10.79
N SER A 248 -6.65 12.39 9.79
CA SER A 248 -5.73 13.03 8.86
C SER A 248 -5.95 14.53 8.83
N ASN A 249 -4.92 15.30 8.52
CA ASN A 249 -4.98 16.76 8.36
C ASN A 249 -5.21 17.20 6.91
N ALA A 250 -5.39 16.24 6.00
CA ALA A 250 -5.78 16.48 4.61
C ALA A 250 -7.27 16.16 4.41
N SER A 251 -7.77 16.25 3.18
CA SER A 251 -9.17 15.98 2.83
C SER A 251 -9.25 14.96 1.68
N LEU A 252 -10.27 14.12 1.71
CA LEU A 252 -10.62 13.16 0.65
C LEU A 252 -9.42 12.34 0.16
N LEU A 253 -9.16 12.37 -1.16
CA LEU A 253 -8.06 11.59 -1.78
C LEU A 253 -6.68 11.97 -1.23
N SER A 254 -6.48 13.22 -0.79
CA SER A 254 -5.21 13.65 -0.21
C SER A 254 -4.93 12.99 1.15
N GLN A 255 -5.94 12.44 1.83
CA GLN A 255 -5.75 11.65 3.05
C GLN A 255 -5.05 10.30 2.79
N HIS A 256 -4.97 9.86 1.53
CA HIS A 256 -4.23 8.66 1.14
C HIS A 256 -2.71 8.80 1.38
N ASN A 257 -2.19 10.03 1.44
CA ASN A 257 -0.81 10.29 1.81
C ASN A 257 -0.56 10.05 3.31
N LEU A 258 0.26 9.06 3.64
CA LEU A 258 0.56 8.65 5.02
C LEU A 258 1.20 9.76 5.88
N TYR A 259 1.83 10.77 5.27
CA TYR A 259 2.42 11.91 5.98
C TYR A 259 1.38 12.88 6.55
N THR A 260 0.13 12.79 6.07
CA THR A 260 -0.99 13.59 6.57
C THR A 260 -1.66 12.97 7.80
N TRP A 261 -1.29 11.73 8.16
CA TRP A 261 -1.90 11.01 9.27
C TRP A 261 -1.38 11.51 10.61
N GLU A 262 -2.31 11.80 11.51
CA GLU A 262 -1.97 12.32 12.84
C GLU A 262 -1.53 11.18 13.76
N VAL A 263 -0.39 11.38 14.42
CA VAL A 263 0.13 10.44 15.41
C VAL A 263 0.14 11.08 16.80
N ASN A 264 -0.14 10.28 17.81
CA ASN A 264 -0.01 10.65 19.20
C ASN A 264 0.88 9.63 19.89
N GLU A 265 2.05 10.08 20.32
CA GLU A 265 3.08 9.21 20.90
C GLU A 265 3.43 8.04 19.97
N LYS A 266 2.98 6.83 20.30
CA LYS A 266 3.31 5.56 19.62
C LYS A 266 2.12 4.95 18.87
N THR A 267 1.03 5.72 18.73
CA THR A 267 -0.20 5.28 18.07
C THR A 267 -0.66 6.28 17.02
N ILE A 268 -1.38 5.79 16.03
CA ILE A 268 -2.08 6.65 15.07
C ILE A 268 -3.37 7.14 15.76
N VAL A 269 -3.69 8.43 15.62
CA VAL A 269 -4.87 9.00 16.28
C VAL A 269 -6.15 8.45 15.66
N ASN A 270 -6.96 7.76 16.47
CA ASN A 270 -8.24 7.21 16.05
C ASN A 270 -9.37 8.23 16.14
N VAL A 271 -10.37 8.09 15.27
CA VAL A 271 -11.65 8.79 15.31
C VAL A 271 -12.80 7.78 15.27
N HIS A 272 -14.02 8.22 15.61
CA HIS A 272 -15.15 7.29 15.83
C HIS A 272 -15.83 6.83 14.54
N SER A 273 -15.83 7.63 13.47
CA SER A 273 -16.58 7.32 12.25
C SER A 273 -15.96 7.92 11.00
N PHE A 274 -16.32 7.35 9.86
CA PHE A 274 -16.07 7.97 8.56
C PHE A 274 -16.93 9.23 8.38
N SER A 275 -16.46 10.13 7.51
CA SER A 275 -17.23 11.32 7.16
C SER A 275 -18.43 10.95 6.27
N LYS A 276 -19.53 11.74 6.37
CA LYS A 276 -20.71 11.57 5.52
C LYS A 276 -20.39 11.65 4.02
N ILE A 277 -19.37 12.44 3.65
CA ILE A 277 -18.94 12.58 2.25
C ILE A 277 -18.28 11.29 1.78
N SER A 278 -17.33 10.75 2.57
CA SER A 278 -16.71 9.46 2.28
C SER A 278 -17.75 8.34 2.18
N ASP A 279 -18.72 8.29 3.12
CA ASP A 279 -19.81 7.31 3.08
C ASP A 279 -20.60 7.37 1.77
N LYS A 280 -21.03 8.56 1.35
CA LYS A 280 -21.80 8.74 0.11
C LYS A 280 -21.02 8.31 -1.13
N ILE A 281 -19.76 8.75 -1.24
CA ILE A 281 -18.92 8.45 -2.40
C ILE A 281 -18.62 6.94 -2.49
N THR A 282 -18.19 6.34 -1.38
CA THR A 282 -17.78 4.93 -1.39
C THR A 282 -18.96 3.98 -1.51
N SER A 283 -20.11 4.27 -0.88
CA SER A 283 -21.34 3.50 -1.10
C SER A 283 -21.76 3.54 -2.56
N PHE A 284 -21.78 4.73 -3.17
CA PHE A 284 -22.11 4.88 -4.58
C PHE A 284 -21.20 4.04 -5.48
N ILE A 285 -19.88 4.12 -5.28
CA ILE A 285 -18.89 3.37 -6.10
C ILE A 285 -19.08 1.86 -5.90
N ASN A 286 -19.17 1.40 -4.65
CA ASN A 286 -19.29 -0.02 -4.33
C ASN A 286 -20.61 -0.62 -4.86
N ASP A 287 -21.72 0.12 -4.77
CA ASP A 287 -23.00 -0.28 -5.33
C ASP A 287 -22.90 -0.44 -6.85
N ARG A 288 -22.22 0.48 -7.54
CA ARG A 288 -22.00 0.37 -9.00
C ARG A 288 -21.14 -0.85 -9.36
N ILE A 289 -20.06 -1.09 -8.61
CA ILE A 289 -19.23 -2.29 -8.80
C ILE A 289 -20.07 -3.56 -8.61
N LYS A 290 -20.90 -3.60 -7.57
CA LYS A 290 -21.74 -4.76 -7.24
C LYS A 290 -22.83 -5.01 -8.29
N CYS A 291 -23.48 -3.94 -8.78
CA CYS A 291 -24.59 -4.05 -9.75
C CYS A 291 -24.14 -4.22 -11.20
N SER A 292 -22.85 -4.04 -11.53
CA SER A 292 -22.35 -4.14 -12.89
C SER A 292 -21.88 -5.56 -13.20
N SER A 293 -22.10 -6.00 -14.46
CA SER A 293 -21.50 -7.24 -14.91
C SER A 293 -19.97 -7.07 -15.05
N SER A 294 -19.21 -8.15 -14.90
CA SER A 294 -17.75 -8.10 -15.10
C SER A 294 -17.38 -7.56 -16.49
N LYS A 295 -18.18 -7.85 -17.51
CA LYS A 295 -17.98 -7.34 -18.87
C LYS A 295 -18.18 -5.82 -18.96
N ASP A 296 -19.23 -5.29 -18.35
CA ASP A 296 -19.48 -3.84 -18.35
C ASP A 296 -18.41 -3.06 -17.57
N LEU A 297 -17.95 -3.61 -16.44
CA LEU A 297 -16.84 -3.05 -15.67
C LEU A 297 -15.53 -3.06 -16.44
N ASP A 298 -15.21 -4.17 -17.10
CA ASP A 298 -13.99 -4.30 -17.89
C ASP A 298 -13.99 -3.30 -19.05
N LEU A 299 -15.10 -3.21 -19.80
CA LEU A 299 -15.28 -2.19 -20.86
C LEU A 299 -15.14 -0.76 -20.33
N PHE A 300 -15.69 -0.48 -19.17
CA PHE A 300 -15.58 0.84 -18.54
C PHE A 300 -14.13 1.15 -18.15
N ILE A 301 -13.42 0.21 -17.55
CA ILE A 301 -12.00 0.32 -17.19
C ILE A 301 -11.16 0.53 -18.46
N GLU A 302 -11.31 -0.31 -19.49
CA GLU A 302 -10.57 -0.20 -20.75
C GLU A 302 -10.79 1.18 -21.40
N LYS A 303 -12.03 1.69 -21.43
CA LYS A 303 -12.32 3.00 -21.99
C LYS A 303 -11.66 4.13 -21.22
N ILE A 304 -11.71 4.11 -19.88
CA ILE A 304 -11.00 5.05 -19.02
C ILE A 304 -9.51 5.10 -19.38
N PHE A 305 -8.87 3.92 -19.43
CA PHE A 305 -7.43 3.87 -19.69
C PHE A 305 -7.08 4.22 -21.14
N THR A 306 -7.93 3.91 -22.11
CA THR A 306 -7.77 4.40 -23.50
C THR A 306 -7.78 5.93 -23.58
N ILE A 307 -8.63 6.58 -22.80
CA ILE A 307 -8.67 8.07 -22.73
C ILE A 307 -7.38 8.60 -22.12
N LEU A 308 -6.90 8.00 -21.03
CA LEU A 308 -5.69 8.43 -20.35
C LEU A 308 -4.43 8.20 -21.20
N GLU A 309 -4.33 7.09 -21.92
CA GLU A 309 -3.23 6.78 -22.84
C GLU A 309 -3.12 7.77 -24.01
N LYS A 310 -4.26 8.29 -24.52
CA LYS A 310 -4.28 9.31 -25.58
C LYS A 310 -3.67 10.65 -25.15
N GLN A 311 -3.58 10.94 -23.87
CA GLN A 311 -2.97 12.15 -23.33
C GLN A 311 -1.43 12.09 -23.26
N GLY A 312 -0.83 10.97 -23.67
CA GLY A 312 0.61 10.75 -23.82
C GLY A 312 1.30 10.15 -22.60
N ASP A 313 2.47 9.57 -22.81
CA ASP A 313 3.35 8.97 -21.79
C ASP A 313 3.85 9.98 -20.70
N GLY A 314 3.42 11.23 -20.78
CA GLY A 314 3.77 12.33 -19.89
C GLY A 314 3.07 12.29 -18.52
N ILE A 315 2.16 11.33 -18.27
CA ILE A 315 1.55 11.16 -16.95
C ILE A 315 2.48 10.30 -16.06
N HIS A 316 3.73 10.67 -15.95
CA HIS A 316 4.55 10.38 -14.80
C HIS A 316 4.13 11.36 -13.69
N LEU A 317 3.20 10.92 -12.91
CA LEU A 317 2.56 11.71 -11.86
C LEU A 317 3.58 11.89 -10.72
N LYS A 318 4.34 12.96 -10.79
CA LYS A 318 5.44 13.28 -9.86
C LYS A 318 5.02 13.47 -8.39
N ASN A 319 3.71 13.60 -8.14
CA ASN A 319 3.15 13.73 -6.78
C ASN A 319 1.89 12.87 -6.66
N GLU A 320 1.86 11.88 -5.77
CA GLU A 320 0.70 10.98 -5.55
C GLU A 320 -0.62 11.74 -5.30
N ASN A 321 -0.58 12.89 -4.64
CA ASN A 321 -1.77 13.67 -4.27
C ASN A 321 -2.35 14.53 -5.39
N GLU A 322 -1.50 15.28 -6.11
CA GLU A 322 -1.92 16.01 -7.31
C GLU A 322 -2.41 15.09 -8.40
N THR A 323 -1.83 13.92 -8.43
CA THR A 323 -2.05 12.84 -9.34
C THR A 323 -3.46 12.28 -9.28
N LEU A 324 -3.89 11.81 -8.10
CA LEU A 324 -5.22 11.22 -7.92
C LEU A 324 -6.31 12.25 -8.19
N THR A 325 -6.12 13.48 -7.72
CA THR A 325 -7.08 14.56 -7.93
C THR A 325 -7.13 14.98 -9.40
N ASN A 326 -5.97 15.15 -10.05
CA ASN A 326 -5.88 15.52 -11.46
C ASN A 326 -6.36 14.40 -12.39
N LEU A 327 -6.03 13.14 -12.06
CA LEU A 327 -6.56 11.97 -12.76
C LEU A 327 -8.09 11.93 -12.68
N PHE A 328 -8.64 12.12 -11.51
CA PHE A 328 -10.09 12.15 -11.29
C PHE A 328 -10.77 13.30 -12.02
N LEU A 329 -10.20 14.51 -11.96
CA LEU A 329 -10.72 15.68 -12.68
C LEU A 329 -10.60 15.53 -14.21
N THR A 330 -9.51 14.96 -14.69
CA THR A 330 -9.31 14.68 -16.11
C THR A 330 -10.31 13.63 -16.60
N LEU A 331 -10.48 12.54 -15.85
CA LEU A 331 -11.49 11.52 -16.15
C LEU A 331 -12.91 12.11 -16.16
N LEU A 332 -13.26 12.95 -15.22
CA LEU A 332 -14.57 13.62 -15.19
C LEU A 332 -14.76 14.51 -16.43
N LYS A 333 -13.76 15.29 -16.81
CA LYS A 333 -13.83 16.14 -18.01
C LYS A 333 -14.04 15.28 -19.26
N GLU A 334 -13.17 14.30 -19.51
CA GLU A 334 -13.23 13.47 -20.72
C GLU A 334 -14.51 12.61 -20.77
N LEU A 335 -14.94 12.04 -19.64
CA LEU A 335 -16.22 11.32 -19.56
C LEU A 335 -17.44 12.20 -19.86
N VAL A 336 -17.34 13.50 -19.64
CA VAL A 336 -18.40 14.47 -19.97
C VAL A 336 -18.35 14.88 -21.45
N PHE A 337 -17.17 15.04 -22.05
CA PHE A 337 -17.00 15.56 -23.39
C PHE A 337 -17.01 14.47 -24.48
N ASP A 338 -16.52 13.26 -24.23
CA ASP A 338 -16.57 12.15 -25.20
C ASP A 338 -17.97 11.49 -25.22
N LYS A 339 -18.60 11.48 -26.41
CA LYS A 339 -19.98 10.98 -26.58
C LYS A 339 -20.15 9.52 -26.19
N GLU A 340 -19.21 8.64 -26.57
CA GLU A 340 -19.26 7.21 -26.24
C GLU A 340 -19.00 6.96 -24.75
N SER A 341 -18.01 7.66 -24.19
CA SER A 341 -17.70 7.59 -22.76
C SER A 341 -18.87 8.08 -21.92
N ARG A 342 -19.56 9.12 -22.37
CA ARG A 342 -20.79 9.63 -21.72
C ARG A 342 -21.89 8.59 -21.73
N VAL A 343 -22.10 7.87 -22.83
CA VAL A 343 -23.11 6.80 -22.90
C VAL A 343 -22.77 5.66 -21.93
N LEU A 344 -21.51 5.23 -21.88
CA LEU A 344 -21.03 4.23 -20.92
C LEU A 344 -21.13 4.71 -19.48
N LEU A 345 -20.77 5.96 -19.21
CA LEU A 345 -20.91 6.57 -17.89
C LEU A 345 -22.41 6.64 -17.48
N ILE A 346 -23.29 7.09 -18.40
CA ILE A 346 -24.73 7.13 -18.14
C ILE A 346 -25.27 5.73 -17.90
N LYS A 347 -24.84 4.72 -18.68
CA LYS A 347 -25.20 3.32 -18.46
C LYS A 347 -24.71 2.82 -17.10
N PHE A 348 -23.48 3.17 -16.72
CA PHE A 348 -22.89 2.84 -15.42
C PHE A 348 -23.65 3.55 -14.28
N LEU A 349 -23.99 4.83 -14.44
CA LEU A 349 -24.70 5.64 -13.43
C LEU A 349 -26.18 5.30 -13.32
N LYS A 350 -26.87 4.91 -14.41
CA LYS A 350 -28.32 4.66 -14.45
C LYS A 350 -28.71 3.21 -14.12
N LYS A 351 -27.79 2.26 -14.00
CA LYS A 351 -28.15 0.93 -13.52
C LYS A 351 -28.81 1.06 -12.14
N LYS A 352 -30.13 0.87 -12.10
CA LYS A 352 -30.90 0.86 -10.84
C LYS A 352 -30.41 -0.28 -9.96
N LEU A 353 -30.30 0.00 -8.68
CA LEU A 353 -30.15 -0.96 -7.58
C LEU A 353 -31.23 -2.03 -7.63
#